data_f3991b8b2c0c4eaf645060b157f1befc
#
_entry.id   f3991b8b2c0c4eaf645060b157f1befc
#
_cell.length_a   1.000
_cell.length_b   1.000
_cell.length_c   1.000
_cell.angle_alpha   90.00
_cell.angle_beta   90.00
_cell.angle_gamma   90.00
#
_symmetry.space_group_name_H-M   'P 1'
#
loop_
_entity.id
_entity.type
_entity.pdbx_description
1 polymer ?
#
loop_
_entity_poly.entity_id
_entity_poly.type
_entity_poly.pdbx_seq_one_letter_code
_entity_poly.pdbx_strand_id
1 'polypeptide(L)'
;MPTAAPSAPTRFRYVILGLLCLLAMITYMDRAANGSAKTAIINDLNANLPEGTPQYSDYHFFYVLAAFQLAYALFEVPSGWLGDTRGPRQTLLRVVIWWSIFVALTGFTAMTKLPLGIYVGFWSLVVIQFFFGVGEAGAFPNISKALYNWFPAADRGFAKSAIWMCARLMGGLTPLVWVLLTDARFAGLSWNVAVWLFAAVAAVWCVIFVLVFTNRPADHRSVNAAELAMIDAGRTSPPVAMKIPWSRLLKSKNLWALCAMYTVTNFCWYFLMYNLPGELKKEFSEWNRTAGGALLLALLSGMPLIIGMLGCLLGGLMSDAIIRRTGDRKWGRRWPGMIGYGLAGVCYLLAATSKMIAPDNLWLFAGFLILMGFCNDLIMAPSWAAAQDIGREYSATVSGAMNMVGNLIGSVSGIVFTNLVMLYDKPEYGTVFGGRGMFICFAVYAVIYFFGVVSWLMIDASKPAVESP
;
A
#
# COMPACT_ATOMS: atom_id res chain seq x y z
N MET A 1 49.51 -9.79 26.41
CA MET A 1 48.83 -10.44 25.27
C MET A 1 48.41 -9.35 24.30
N PRO A 2 48.78 -9.43 23.01
CA PRO A 2 48.33 -8.42 22.08
C PRO A 2 46.79 -8.51 21.96
N THR A 3 46.09 -7.43 22.23
CA THR A 3 44.65 -7.30 21.99
C THR A 3 44.44 -7.47 20.50
N ALA A 4 43.77 -8.54 20.08
CA ALA A 4 43.40 -8.77 18.70
C ALA A 4 42.68 -7.51 18.18
N ALA A 5 43.09 -7.02 17.00
CA ALA A 5 42.44 -5.89 16.35
C ALA A 5 40.91 -6.15 16.27
N PRO A 6 40.07 -5.16 16.57
CA PRO A 6 38.61 -5.37 16.53
C PRO A 6 38.19 -5.83 15.14
N SER A 7 37.58 -7.01 15.05
CA SER A 7 37.09 -7.56 13.79
C SER A 7 36.05 -6.61 13.16
N ALA A 8 36.11 -6.40 11.84
CA ALA A 8 35.12 -5.60 11.14
C ALA A 8 33.69 -6.17 11.36
N PRO A 9 32.64 -5.32 11.41
CA PRO A 9 31.25 -5.77 11.60
C PRO A 9 30.77 -6.61 10.41
N THR A 10 30.05 -7.71 10.68
CA THR A 10 29.67 -8.72 9.69
C THR A 10 28.58 -8.32 8.71
N ARG A 11 27.92 -7.19 8.85
CA ARG A 11 26.87 -6.66 7.95
C ARG A 11 25.66 -7.57 7.73
N PHE A 12 25.43 -8.57 8.59
CA PHE A 12 24.34 -9.55 8.44
C PHE A 12 22.95 -8.86 8.51
N ARG A 13 22.84 -7.72 9.18
CA ARG A 13 21.62 -6.89 9.18
C ARG A 13 21.07 -6.56 7.78
N TYR A 14 21.93 -6.48 6.77
CA TYR A 14 21.48 -6.23 5.39
C TYR A 14 20.84 -7.46 4.72
N VAL A 15 21.23 -8.68 5.14
CA VAL A 15 20.53 -9.91 4.74
C VAL A 15 19.12 -9.92 5.31
N ILE A 16 18.97 -9.52 6.57
CA ILE A 16 17.65 -9.36 7.20
C ILE A 16 16.84 -8.28 6.49
N LEU A 17 17.46 -7.14 6.13
CA LEU A 17 16.80 -6.11 5.34
C LEU A 17 16.28 -6.67 4.00
N GLY A 18 17.10 -7.44 3.29
CA GLY A 18 16.74 -8.09 2.03
C GLY A 18 15.50 -9.00 2.18
N LEU A 19 15.46 -9.81 3.24
CA LEU A 19 14.30 -10.66 3.55
C LEU A 19 13.03 -9.84 3.83
N LEU A 20 13.15 -8.73 4.57
CA LEU A 20 12.03 -7.86 4.87
C LEU A 20 11.58 -7.06 3.63
N CYS A 21 12.52 -6.68 2.76
CA CYS A 21 12.21 -6.09 1.45
C CYS A 21 11.43 -7.07 0.56
N LEU A 22 11.87 -8.33 0.47
CA LEU A 22 11.14 -9.38 -0.25
C LEU A 22 9.73 -9.58 0.31
N LEU A 23 9.57 -9.54 1.64
CA LEU A 23 8.25 -9.60 2.27
C LEU A 23 7.36 -8.43 1.81
N ALA A 24 7.87 -7.21 1.82
CA ALA A 24 7.15 -6.05 1.36
C ALA A 24 6.78 -6.13 -0.14
N MET A 25 7.66 -6.70 -0.97
CA MET A 25 7.37 -6.97 -2.39
C MET A 25 6.22 -7.97 -2.55
N ILE A 26 6.24 -9.09 -1.82
CA ILE A 26 5.17 -10.10 -1.86
C ILE A 26 3.83 -9.49 -1.43
N THR A 27 3.82 -8.74 -0.32
CA THR A 27 2.64 -8.04 0.18
C THR A 27 2.00 -7.16 -0.89
N TYR A 28 2.79 -6.34 -1.58
CA TYR A 28 2.29 -5.43 -2.63
C TYR A 28 1.94 -6.16 -3.92
N MET A 29 2.62 -7.26 -4.23
CA MET A 29 2.27 -8.14 -5.35
C MET A 29 0.87 -8.71 -5.17
N ASP A 30 0.57 -9.30 -4.01
CA ASP A 30 -0.72 -9.91 -3.72
C ASP A 30 -1.87 -8.87 -3.73
N ARG A 31 -1.63 -7.66 -3.22
CA ARG A 31 -2.60 -6.56 -3.30
C ARG A 31 -2.87 -6.11 -4.73
N ALA A 32 -1.82 -5.85 -5.51
CA ALA A 32 -1.96 -5.35 -6.88
C ALA A 32 -2.53 -6.42 -7.82
N ALA A 33 -2.31 -7.70 -7.51
CA ALA A 33 -2.90 -8.82 -8.24
C ALA A 33 -4.43 -8.78 -8.21
N ASN A 34 -5.06 -8.39 -7.11
CA ASN A 34 -6.53 -8.27 -7.03
C ASN A 34 -7.09 -7.30 -8.06
N GLY A 35 -6.42 -6.15 -8.29
CA GLY A 35 -6.80 -5.19 -9.33
C GLY A 35 -6.62 -5.75 -10.74
N SER A 36 -5.52 -6.48 -10.98
CA SER A 36 -5.20 -7.06 -12.28
C SER A 36 -6.07 -8.28 -12.61
N ALA A 37 -6.46 -9.07 -11.60
CA ALA A 37 -7.29 -10.27 -11.73
C ALA A 37 -8.79 -9.96 -11.82
N LYS A 38 -9.23 -8.78 -11.41
CA LYS A 38 -10.64 -8.40 -11.26
C LYS A 38 -11.53 -8.88 -12.41
N THR A 39 -11.20 -8.50 -13.62
CA THR A 39 -12.00 -8.84 -14.81
C THR A 39 -12.06 -10.34 -15.07
N ALA A 40 -10.94 -11.05 -14.89
CA ALA A 40 -10.91 -12.51 -15.09
C ALA A 40 -11.76 -13.23 -14.04
N ILE A 41 -11.69 -12.81 -12.77
CA ILE A 41 -12.51 -13.38 -11.69
C ILE A 41 -14.00 -13.13 -11.92
N ILE A 42 -14.39 -11.91 -12.32
CA ILE A 42 -15.81 -11.57 -12.61
C ILE A 42 -16.33 -12.41 -13.75
N ASN A 43 -15.59 -12.54 -14.85
CA ASN A 43 -15.98 -13.31 -16.00
C ASN A 43 -16.18 -14.79 -15.65
N ASP A 44 -15.29 -15.35 -14.86
CA ASP A 44 -15.34 -16.75 -14.43
C ASP A 44 -16.51 -17.01 -13.47
N LEU A 45 -16.76 -16.07 -12.53
CA LEU A 45 -17.94 -16.13 -11.66
C LEU A 45 -19.23 -16.08 -12.46
N ASN A 46 -19.32 -15.20 -13.46
CA ASN A 46 -20.51 -15.03 -14.30
C ASN A 46 -20.74 -16.23 -15.23
N ALA A 47 -19.68 -16.84 -15.76
CA ALA A 47 -19.77 -18.04 -16.60
C ALA A 47 -20.36 -19.25 -15.84
N ASN A 48 -20.29 -19.24 -14.52
CA ASN A 48 -20.74 -20.32 -13.65
C ASN A 48 -22.08 -20.03 -12.96
N LEU A 49 -22.75 -18.91 -13.28
CA LEU A 49 -24.07 -18.59 -12.75
C LEU A 49 -25.18 -19.38 -13.46
N PRO A 50 -26.24 -19.77 -12.74
CA PRO A 50 -27.44 -20.31 -13.37
C PRO A 50 -28.07 -19.31 -14.35
N GLU A 51 -28.70 -19.80 -15.41
CA GLU A 51 -29.43 -18.98 -16.38
C GLU A 51 -30.47 -18.09 -15.68
N GLY A 52 -30.53 -16.81 -16.07
CA GLY A 52 -31.46 -15.84 -15.49
C GLY A 52 -30.98 -15.18 -14.20
N THR A 53 -29.82 -15.56 -13.66
CA THR A 53 -29.25 -14.90 -12.48
C THR A 53 -28.58 -13.58 -12.85
N PRO A 54 -28.78 -12.47 -12.07
CA PRO A 54 -28.08 -11.22 -12.31
C PRO A 54 -26.57 -11.40 -12.30
N GLN A 55 -25.88 -10.86 -13.29
CA GLN A 55 -24.44 -10.97 -13.41
C GLN A 55 -23.71 -10.03 -12.42
N TYR A 56 -22.59 -10.52 -11.93
CA TYR A 56 -21.66 -9.68 -11.18
C TYR A 56 -20.95 -8.70 -12.11
N SER A 57 -20.70 -7.50 -11.59
CA SER A 57 -20.05 -6.40 -12.28
C SER A 57 -18.87 -5.90 -11.46
N ASP A 58 -18.13 -4.93 -12.01
CA ASP A 58 -17.09 -4.21 -11.31
C ASP A 58 -17.56 -3.62 -9.97
N TYR A 59 -18.83 -3.16 -9.90
CA TYR A 59 -19.44 -2.66 -8.67
C TYR A 59 -19.43 -3.72 -7.54
N HIS A 60 -19.81 -4.96 -7.85
CA HIS A 60 -19.79 -6.03 -6.87
C HIS A 60 -18.36 -6.34 -6.40
N PHE A 61 -17.38 -6.31 -7.30
CA PHE A 61 -15.99 -6.60 -6.94
C PHE A 61 -15.41 -5.61 -5.93
N PHE A 62 -15.91 -4.38 -5.87
CA PHE A 62 -15.47 -3.43 -4.85
C PHE A 62 -15.88 -3.80 -3.42
N TYR A 63 -16.94 -4.59 -3.23
CA TYR A 63 -17.22 -5.17 -1.91
C TYR A 63 -16.12 -6.14 -1.48
N VAL A 64 -15.54 -6.87 -2.43
CA VAL A 64 -14.40 -7.78 -2.19
C VAL A 64 -13.18 -6.99 -1.71
N LEU A 65 -12.83 -5.91 -2.41
CA LEU A 65 -11.72 -5.04 -2.03
C LEU A 65 -11.97 -4.28 -0.73
N ALA A 66 -13.19 -3.81 -0.52
CA ALA A 66 -13.59 -3.12 0.72
C ALA A 66 -13.52 -4.05 1.93
N ALA A 67 -13.93 -5.32 1.79
CA ALA A 67 -13.82 -6.32 2.85
C ALA A 67 -12.36 -6.54 3.28
N PHE A 68 -11.44 -6.67 2.31
CA PHE A 68 -10.02 -6.76 2.58
C PHE A 68 -9.51 -5.53 3.35
N GLN A 69 -9.80 -4.33 2.85
CA GLN A 69 -9.28 -3.08 3.44
C GLN A 69 -9.85 -2.80 4.82
N LEU A 70 -11.14 -3.08 5.02
CA LEU A 70 -11.79 -2.97 6.32
C LEU A 70 -11.11 -3.88 7.35
N ALA A 71 -10.92 -5.15 7.00
CA ALA A 71 -10.25 -6.10 7.86
C ALA A 71 -8.81 -5.69 8.16
N TYR A 72 -8.07 -5.29 7.12
CA TYR A 72 -6.70 -4.78 7.26
C TYR A 72 -6.63 -3.62 8.26
N ALA A 73 -7.48 -2.61 8.11
CA ALA A 73 -7.51 -1.47 9.01
C ALA A 73 -7.83 -1.87 10.47
N LEU A 74 -8.86 -2.69 10.69
CA LEU A 74 -9.29 -3.08 12.04
C LEU A 74 -8.26 -3.93 12.79
N PHE A 75 -7.52 -4.79 12.07
CA PHE A 75 -6.59 -5.75 12.69
C PHE A 75 -5.14 -5.27 12.73
N GLU A 76 -4.82 -4.07 12.21
CA GLU A 76 -3.46 -3.53 12.21
C GLU A 76 -2.93 -3.29 13.63
N VAL A 77 -3.71 -2.65 14.50
CA VAL A 77 -3.33 -2.39 15.90
C VAL A 77 -3.21 -3.70 16.71
N PRO A 78 -4.18 -4.63 16.68
CA PRO A 78 -4.06 -5.93 17.35
C PRO A 78 -2.84 -6.74 16.91
N SER A 79 -2.53 -6.74 15.60
CA SER A 79 -1.38 -7.46 15.07
C SER A 79 -0.04 -6.82 15.44
N GLY A 80 0.01 -5.49 15.54
CA GLY A 80 1.17 -4.76 16.04
C GLY A 80 1.45 -5.09 17.51
N TRP A 81 0.42 -5.07 18.35
CA TRP A 81 0.51 -5.46 19.77
C TRP A 81 1.02 -6.90 19.94
N LEU A 82 0.57 -7.81 19.08
CA LEU A 82 1.04 -9.19 19.11
C LEU A 82 2.53 -9.31 18.78
N GLY A 83 3.03 -8.48 17.86
CA GLY A 83 4.45 -8.39 17.53
C GLY A 83 5.30 -7.86 18.68
N ASP A 84 4.77 -6.92 19.45
CA ASP A 84 5.45 -6.40 20.64
C ASP A 84 5.53 -7.43 21.77
N THR A 85 4.51 -8.27 21.93
CA THR A 85 4.43 -9.27 23.01
C THR A 85 5.10 -10.59 22.68
N ARG A 86 4.94 -11.12 21.47
CA ARG A 86 5.46 -12.44 21.03
C ARG A 86 6.72 -12.35 20.18
N GLY A 87 7.11 -11.16 19.79
CA GLY A 87 8.24 -10.90 18.91
C GLY A 87 7.89 -10.97 17.41
N PRO A 88 8.67 -10.28 16.56
CA PRO A 88 8.39 -10.15 15.14
C PRO A 88 8.50 -11.48 14.36
N ARG A 89 9.37 -12.43 14.78
CA ARG A 89 9.56 -13.69 14.08
C ARG A 89 8.28 -14.52 14.01
N GLN A 90 7.71 -14.82 15.15
CA GLN A 90 6.50 -15.66 15.23
C GLN A 90 5.29 -14.93 14.61
N THR A 91 5.20 -13.63 14.81
CA THR A 91 4.09 -12.83 14.29
C THR A 91 4.15 -12.73 12.77
N LEU A 92 5.32 -12.45 12.16
CA LEU A 92 5.47 -12.38 10.70
C LEU A 92 5.22 -13.75 10.05
N LEU A 93 5.72 -14.85 10.62
CA LEU A 93 5.42 -16.18 10.10
C LEU A 93 3.93 -16.47 10.10
N ARG A 94 3.26 -16.24 11.23
CA ARG A 94 1.80 -16.42 11.33
C ARG A 94 1.06 -15.56 10.30
N VAL A 95 1.45 -14.29 10.17
CA VAL A 95 0.88 -13.33 9.25
C VAL A 95 1.00 -13.82 7.82
N VAL A 96 2.20 -14.23 7.38
CA VAL A 96 2.44 -14.66 5.98
C VAL A 96 1.76 -16.00 5.70
N ILE A 97 1.86 -16.99 6.59
CA ILE A 97 1.18 -18.28 6.43
C ILE A 97 -0.33 -18.07 6.32
N TRP A 98 -0.90 -17.26 7.22
CA TRP A 98 -2.32 -16.98 7.23
C TRP A 98 -2.78 -16.36 5.90
N TRP A 99 -2.15 -15.26 5.48
CA TRP A 99 -2.58 -14.62 4.25
C TRP A 99 -2.35 -15.48 3.01
N SER A 100 -1.22 -16.26 2.93
CA SER A 100 -0.94 -17.15 1.80
C SER A 100 -2.02 -18.22 1.62
N ILE A 101 -2.58 -18.73 2.72
CA ILE A 101 -3.72 -19.66 2.67
C ILE A 101 -4.92 -18.96 2.01
N PHE A 102 -5.25 -17.74 2.41
CA PHE A 102 -6.41 -17.03 1.85
C PHE A 102 -6.17 -16.53 0.42
N VAL A 103 -4.93 -16.17 0.06
CA VAL A 103 -4.55 -15.93 -1.35
C VAL A 103 -4.75 -17.22 -2.17
N ALA A 104 -4.29 -18.36 -1.69
CA ALA A 104 -4.49 -19.64 -2.39
C ALA A 104 -5.98 -20.00 -2.49
N LEU A 105 -6.76 -19.77 -1.43
CA LEU A 105 -8.22 -20.00 -1.42
C LEU A 105 -8.94 -19.10 -2.43
N THR A 106 -8.44 -17.89 -2.71
CA THR A 106 -8.99 -17.03 -3.76
C THR A 106 -9.00 -17.74 -5.11
N GLY A 107 -7.96 -18.53 -5.43
CA GLY A 107 -7.90 -19.31 -6.67
C GLY A 107 -8.97 -20.40 -6.82
N PHE A 108 -9.69 -20.78 -5.76
CA PHE A 108 -10.78 -21.76 -5.81
C PHE A 108 -12.17 -21.13 -5.92
N THR A 109 -12.31 -19.82 -5.82
CA THR A 109 -13.62 -19.15 -5.68
C THR A 109 -14.48 -19.19 -6.94
N ALA A 110 -13.90 -19.30 -8.12
CA ALA A 110 -14.64 -19.43 -9.38
C ALA A 110 -14.82 -20.88 -9.84
N MET A 111 -14.28 -21.83 -9.11
CA MET A 111 -14.52 -23.25 -9.40
C MET A 111 -15.93 -23.64 -8.98
N THR A 112 -16.73 -24.09 -9.92
CA THR A 112 -18.15 -24.43 -9.75
C THR A 112 -18.41 -25.52 -8.71
N LYS A 113 -17.43 -26.38 -8.47
CA LYS A 113 -17.51 -27.45 -7.46
C LYS A 113 -16.13 -27.68 -6.86
N LEU A 114 -15.97 -27.40 -5.58
CA LEU A 114 -14.90 -28.01 -4.80
C LEU A 114 -15.06 -29.54 -4.85
N PRO A 115 -13.98 -30.33 -4.61
CA PRO A 115 -14.03 -31.79 -4.57
C PRO A 115 -15.15 -32.37 -3.68
N LEU A 116 -15.64 -31.58 -2.73
CA LEU A 116 -16.74 -31.94 -1.78
C LEU A 116 -18.13 -31.48 -2.26
N GLY A 117 -18.29 -31.00 -3.51
CA GLY A 117 -19.57 -30.52 -4.01
C GLY A 117 -20.03 -29.16 -3.48
N ILE A 118 -19.16 -28.44 -2.76
CA ILE A 118 -19.47 -27.15 -2.18
C ILE A 118 -19.37 -26.08 -3.27
N TYR A 119 -20.46 -25.32 -3.48
CA TYR A 119 -20.46 -24.16 -4.37
C TYR A 119 -19.77 -22.98 -3.70
N VAL A 120 -18.69 -22.49 -4.32
CA VAL A 120 -17.93 -21.33 -3.84
C VAL A 120 -18.26 -20.16 -4.77
N GLY A 121 -19.21 -19.33 -4.37
CA GLY A 121 -19.67 -18.17 -5.14
C GLY A 121 -19.02 -16.86 -4.67
N PHE A 122 -19.54 -15.76 -5.19
CA PHE A 122 -19.06 -14.39 -4.94
C PHE A 122 -18.91 -14.05 -3.43
N TRP A 123 -19.87 -14.42 -2.59
CA TRP A 123 -19.81 -14.12 -1.15
C TRP A 123 -18.69 -14.86 -0.43
N SER A 124 -18.31 -16.04 -0.91
CA SER A 124 -17.13 -16.75 -0.41
C SER A 124 -15.86 -15.96 -0.71
N LEU A 125 -15.77 -15.33 -1.89
CA LEU A 125 -14.65 -14.46 -2.23
C LEU A 125 -14.59 -13.26 -1.28
N VAL A 126 -15.72 -12.62 -0.95
CA VAL A 126 -15.77 -11.51 0.02
C VAL A 126 -15.23 -11.95 1.39
N VAL A 127 -15.67 -13.13 1.88
CA VAL A 127 -15.21 -13.69 3.15
C VAL A 127 -13.72 -14.04 3.10
N ILE A 128 -13.25 -14.66 2.04
CA ILE A 128 -11.83 -15.01 1.85
C ILE A 128 -10.97 -13.74 1.86
N GLN A 129 -11.38 -12.69 1.16
CA GLN A 129 -10.65 -11.43 1.11
C GLN A 129 -10.69 -10.67 2.45
N PHE A 130 -11.76 -10.78 3.22
CA PHE A 130 -11.79 -10.27 4.59
C PHE A 130 -10.71 -10.95 5.44
N PHE A 131 -10.66 -12.28 5.46
CA PHE A 131 -9.64 -13.00 6.22
C PHE A 131 -8.22 -12.83 5.67
N PHE A 132 -8.06 -12.59 4.36
CA PHE A 132 -6.78 -12.16 3.79
C PHE A 132 -6.33 -10.84 4.43
N GLY A 133 -7.24 -9.84 4.53
CA GLY A 133 -6.96 -8.56 5.19
C GLY A 133 -6.59 -8.70 6.68
N VAL A 134 -7.29 -9.56 7.43
CA VAL A 134 -6.95 -9.90 8.83
C VAL A 134 -5.50 -10.42 8.93
N GLY A 135 -5.11 -11.29 8.01
CA GLY A 135 -3.77 -11.87 7.97
C GLY A 135 -2.70 -10.83 7.69
N GLU A 136 -2.90 -10.04 6.65
CA GLU A 136 -1.89 -9.10 6.15
C GLU A 136 -1.69 -7.88 7.05
N ALA A 137 -2.69 -7.50 7.85
CA ALA A 137 -2.66 -6.31 8.72
C ALA A 137 -1.44 -6.23 9.66
N GLY A 138 -0.83 -7.36 10.00
CA GLY A 138 0.35 -7.41 10.87
C GLY A 138 1.70 -7.22 10.16
N ALA A 139 1.76 -7.18 8.84
CA ALA A 139 3.04 -7.18 8.11
C ALA A 139 3.90 -5.95 8.44
N PHE A 140 3.45 -4.75 8.12
CA PHE A 140 4.24 -3.52 8.25
C PHE A 140 4.59 -3.12 9.69
N PRO A 141 3.68 -3.23 10.69
CA PRO A 141 4.04 -3.02 12.09
C PRO A 141 5.17 -3.94 12.54
N ASN A 142 5.11 -5.23 12.17
CA ASN A 142 6.11 -6.21 12.56
C ASN A 142 7.43 -6.09 11.77
N ILE A 143 7.40 -5.68 10.49
CA ILE A 143 8.59 -5.26 9.76
C ILE A 143 9.28 -4.10 10.49
N SER A 144 8.52 -3.10 10.93
CA SER A 144 9.07 -1.95 11.67
C SER A 144 9.71 -2.40 13.00
N LYS A 145 9.11 -3.37 13.71
CA LYS A 145 9.67 -3.96 14.92
C LYS A 145 10.95 -4.74 14.64
N ALA A 146 10.98 -5.53 13.55
CA ALA A 146 12.17 -6.25 13.13
C ALA A 146 13.32 -5.28 12.79
N LEU A 147 13.05 -4.20 12.05
CA LEU A 147 14.04 -3.16 11.76
C LEU A 147 14.54 -2.48 13.04
N TYR A 148 13.66 -2.21 14.00
CA TYR A 148 14.06 -1.67 15.30
C TYR A 148 15.06 -2.59 16.02
N ASN A 149 14.86 -3.91 15.94
CA ASN A 149 15.72 -4.89 16.59
C ASN A 149 17.06 -5.07 15.88
N TRP A 150 17.11 -4.94 14.54
CA TRP A 150 18.27 -5.28 13.72
C TRP A 150 19.11 -4.09 13.25
N PHE A 151 18.61 -2.85 13.38
CA PHE A 151 19.28 -1.66 12.89
C PHE A 151 19.57 -0.65 13.98
N PRO A 152 20.79 -0.04 13.98
CA PRO A 152 21.08 1.11 14.82
C PRO A 152 20.15 2.28 14.48
N ALA A 153 19.90 3.16 15.45
CA ALA A 153 18.97 4.28 15.28
C ALA A 153 19.27 5.16 14.06
N ALA A 154 20.56 5.36 13.74
CA ALA A 154 21.00 6.16 12.59
C ALA A 154 20.60 5.57 11.23
N ASP A 155 20.55 4.24 11.10
CA ASP A 155 20.31 3.55 9.83
C ASP A 155 18.85 3.12 9.61
N ARG A 156 17.98 3.29 10.62
CA ARG A 156 16.55 2.87 10.55
C ARG A 156 15.77 3.61 9.48
N GLY A 157 16.09 4.89 9.25
CA GLY A 157 15.47 5.68 8.19
C GLY A 157 15.75 5.10 6.80
N PHE A 158 17.01 4.79 6.52
CA PHE A 158 17.43 4.12 5.28
C PHE A 158 16.73 2.76 5.11
N ALA A 159 16.77 1.91 6.15
CA ALA A 159 16.16 0.59 6.09
C ALA A 159 14.64 0.65 5.84
N LYS A 160 13.94 1.62 6.48
CA LYS A 160 12.51 1.84 6.27
C LYS A 160 12.20 2.33 4.86
N SER A 161 13.04 3.22 4.31
CA SER A 161 12.91 3.71 2.93
C SER A 161 13.09 2.56 1.93
N ALA A 162 14.07 1.68 2.15
CA ALA A 162 14.29 0.51 1.29
C ALA A 162 13.06 -0.42 1.25
N ILE A 163 12.40 -0.67 2.40
CA ILE A 163 11.16 -1.45 2.47
C ILE A 163 10.06 -0.82 1.59
N TRP A 164 9.82 0.49 1.74
CA TRP A 164 8.78 1.17 0.96
C TRP A 164 9.10 1.22 -0.53
N MET A 165 10.35 1.43 -0.90
CA MET A 165 10.78 1.41 -2.31
C MET A 165 10.54 0.04 -2.93
N CYS A 166 10.91 -1.05 -2.26
CA CYS A 166 10.68 -2.42 -2.74
C CYS A 166 9.18 -2.73 -2.86
N ALA A 167 8.36 -2.31 -1.89
CA ALA A 167 6.92 -2.45 -1.93
C ALA A 167 6.32 -1.74 -3.16
N ARG A 168 6.67 -0.48 -3.39
CA ARG A 168 6.19 0.32 -4.54
C ARG A 168 6.64 -0.28 -5.87
N LEU A 169 7.90 -0.69 -5.96
CA LEU A 169 8.44 -1.31 -7.16
C LEU A 169 7.62 -2.54 -7.56
N MET A 170 7.40 -3.47 -6.63
CA MET A 170 6.66 -4.70 -6.96
C MET A 170 5.19 -4.44 -7.20
N GLY A 171 4.54 -3.55 -6.43
CA GLY A 171 3.18 -3.12 -6.71
C GLY A 171 3.00 -2.57 -8.12
N GLY A 172 3.97 -1.78 -8.60
CA GLY A 172 3.99 -1.24 -9.95
C GLY A 172 4.34 -2.26 -11.04
N LEU A 173 5.17 -3.26 -10.74
CA LEU A 173 5.51 -4.32 -11.69
C LEU A 173 4.44 -5.42 -11.76
N THR A 174 3.59 -5.55 -10.77
CA THR A 174 2.60 -6.64 -10.70
C THR A 174 1.65 -6.69 -11.90
N PRO A 175 1.10 -5.58 -12.45
CA PRO A 175 0.28 -5.65 -13.65
C PRO A 175 1.03 -6.22 -14.86
N LEU A 176 2.33 -5.91 -14.99
CA LEU A 176 3.19 -6.47 -16.03
C LEU A 176 3.41 -7.97 -15.83
N VAL A 177 3.78 -8.38 -14.62
CA VAL A 177 3.94 -9.81 -14.25
C VAL A 177 2.64 -10.56 -14.49
N TRP A 178 1.50 -9.97 -14.14
CA TRP A 178 0.19 -10.56 -14.37
C TRP A 178 -0.08 -10.84 -15.85
N VAL A 179 0.17 -9.86 -16.73
CA VAL A 179 -0.01 -10.04 -18.18
C VAL A 179 0.95 -11.12 -18.72
N LEU A 180 2.21 -11.13 -18.30
CA LEU A 180 3.17 -12.16 -18.71
C LEU A 180 2.74 -13.57 -18.30
N LEU A 181 2.06 -13.72 -17.17
CA LEU A 181 1.57 -15.01 -16.68
C LEU A 181 0.24 -15.44 -17.37
N THR A 182 -0.70 -14.50 -17.53
CA THR A 182 -2.10 -14.87 -17.86
C THR A 182 -2.51 -14.63 -19.31
N ASP A 183 -1.82 -13.77 -20.04
CA ASP A 183 -2.16 -13.52 -21.45
C ASP A 183 -1.72 -14.69 -22.33
N ALA A 184 -2.63 -15.19 -23.17
CA ALA A 184 -2.39 -16.34 -24.07
C ALA A 184 -1.24 -16.12 -25.07
N ARG A 185 -0.85 -14.87 -25.31
CA ARG A 185 0.30 -14.53 -26.16
C ARG A 185 1.66 -14.75 -25.48
N PHE A 186 1.67 -15.00 -24.16
CA PHE A 186 2.86 -15.29 -23.33
C PHE A 186 2.69 -16.67 -22.66
N ALA A 187 2.68 -16.72 -21.32
CA ALA A 187 2.55 -17.99 -20.60
C ALA A 187 1.14 -18.60 -20.65
N GLY A 188 0.09 -17.81 -20.89
CA GLY A 188 -1.28 -18.26 -21.06
C GLY A 188 -1.87 -19.03 -19.89
N LEU A 189 -1.37 -18.80 -18.67
CA LEU A 189 -1.86 -19.47 -17.47
C LEU A 189 -3.24 -18.94 -17.10
N SER A 190 -4.08 -19.80 -16.54
CA SER A 190 -5.34 -19.35 -15.96
C SER A 190 -5.04 -18.43 -14.75
N TRP A 191 -5.96 -17.52 -14.47
CA TRP A 191 -5.81 -16.59 -13.35
C TRP A 191 -5.66 -17.30 -11.99
N ASN A 192 -6.30 -18.46 -11.82
CA ASN A 192 -6.17 -19.29 -10.62
C ASN A 192 -4.73 -19.76 -10.40
N VAL A 193 -4.09 -20.26 -11.47
CA VAL A 193 -2.69 -20.72 -11.44
C VAL A 193 -1.76 -19.55 -11.11
N ALA A 194 -2.00 -18.36 -11.66
CA ALA A 194 -1.20 -17.17 -11.35
C ALA A 194 -1.30 -16.81 -9.85
N VAL A 195 -2.50 -16.85 -9.28
CA VAL A 195 -2.72 -16.61 -7.83
C VAL A 195 -2.03 -17.67 -6.98
N TRP A 196 -2.08 -18.95 -7.38
CA TRP A 196 -1.39 -20.02 -6.67
C TRP A 196 0.14 -19.89 -6.74
N LEU A 197 0.68 -19.42 -7.86
CA LEU A 197 2.11 -19.12 -7.96
C LEU A 197 2.52 -18.01 -6.97
N PHE A 198 1.69 -16.96 -6.80
CA PHE A 198 1.96 -15.92 -5.83
C PHE A 198 1.92 -16.45 -4.39
N ALA A 199 0.93 -17.26 -4.05
CA ALA A 199 0.89 -17.95 -2.76
C ALA A 199 2.12 -18.86 -2.53
N ALA A 200 2.60 -19.55 -3.58
CA ALA A 200 3.80 -20.39 -3.51
C ALA A 200 5.07 -19.57 -3.24
N VAL A 201 5.21 -18.38 -3.86
CA VAL A 201 6.32 -17.45 -3.58
C VAL A 201 6.34 -17.05 -2.11
N ALA A 202 5.18 -16.73 -1.53
CA ALA A 202 5.06 -16.42 -0.11
C ALA A 202 5.43 -17.63 0.79
N ALA A 203 5.04 -18.86 0.41
CA ALA A 203 5.40 -20.06 1.13
C ALA A 203 6.93 -20.33 1.11
N VAL A 204 7.58 -20.14 -0.05
CA VAL A 204 9.04 -20.22 -0.17
C VAL A 204 9.72 -19.19 0.72
N TRP A 205 9.21 -17.96 0.74
CA TRP A 205 9.72 -16.92 1.64
C TRP A 205 9.61 -17.35 3.11
N CYS A 206 8.50 -17.96 3.54
CA CYS A 206 8.35 -18.46 4.90
C CYS A 206 9.44 -19.46 5.28
N VAL A 207 9.78 -20.40 4.39
CA VAL A 207 10.85 -21.38 4.63
C VAL A 207 12.18 -20.68 4.82
N ILE A 208 12.54 -19.75 3.92
CA ILE A 208 13.79 -18.99 4.02
C ILE A 208 13.82 -18.16 5.31
N PHE A 209 12.71 -17.51 5.65
CA PHE A 209 12.59 -16.67 6.83
C PHE A 209 12.78 -17.46 8.13
N VAL A 210 12.20 -18.65 8.24
CA VAL A 210 12.38 -19.53 9.41
C VAL A 210 13.85 -19.92 9.61
N LEU A 211 14.56 -20.18 8.52
CA LEU A 211 15.96 -20.61 8.56
C LEU A 211 16.93 -19.47 8.90
N VAL A 212 16.59 -18.23 8.49
CA VAL A 212 17.51 -17.09 8.53
C VAL A 212 17.20 -16.09 9.63
N PHE A 213 15.91 -15.84 9.95
CA PHE A 213 15.53 -14.74 10.82
C PHE A 213 15.51 -15.14 12.30
N THR A 214 16.15 -14.32 13.17
CA THR A 214 16.03 -14.40 14.63
C THR A 214 15.46 -13.11 15.20
N ASN A 215 14.81 -13.17 16.38
CA ASN A 215 14.23 -11.97 17.01
C ASN A 215 15.29 -10.96 17.45
N ARG A 216 16.45 -11.45 17.89
CA ARG A 216 17.55 -10.61 18.37
C ARG A 216 18.80 -10.89 17.54
N PRO A 217 19.56 -9.85 17.18
CA PRO A 217 20.86 -10.02 16.51
C PRO A 217 21.84 -10.90 17.31
N ALA A 218 21.81 -10.78 18.65
CA ALA A 218 22.67 -11.56 19.55
C ALA A 218 22.44 -13.08 19.48
N ASP A 219 21.24 -13.52 19.07
CA ASP A 219 20.88 -14.94 18.96
C ASP A 219 21.32 -15.54 17.61
N HIS A 220 21.90 -14.71 16.72
CA HIS A 220 22.25 -15.15 15.36
C HIS A 220 23.75 -15.46 15.21
N ARG A 221 24.09 -16.68 14.73
CA ARG A 221 25.47 -17.16 14.63
C ARG A 221 26.38 -16.33 13.70
N SER A 222 25.82 -15.67 12.69
CA SER A 222 26.57 -14.87 11.71
C SER A 222 26.81 -13.42 12.14
N VAL A 223 26.32 -13.01 13.32
CA VAL A 223 26.51 -11.65 13.86
C VAL A 223 27.70 -11.67 14.82
N ASN A 224 28.74 -10.90 14.52
CA ASN A 224 29.89 -10.79 15.40
C ASN A 224 29.70 -9.68 16.47
N ALA A 225 30.57 -9.67 17.48
CA ALA A 225 30.50 -8.70 18.57
C ALA A 225 30.58 -7.23 18.09
N ALA A 226 31.33 -6.97 17.01
CA ALA A 226 31.45 -5.63 16.44
C ALA A 226 30.14 -5.14 15.81
N GLU A 227 29.43 -5.99 15.07
CA GLU A 227 28.11 -5.66 14.52
C GLU A 227 27.06 -5.48 15.62
N LEU A 228 27.10 -6.37 16.65
CA LEU A 228 26.20 -6.27 17.80
C LEU A 228 26.40 -4.93 18.55
N ALA A 229 27.64 -4.56 18.85
CA ALA A 229 27.96 -3.28 19.48
C ALA A 229 27.48 -2.09 18.66
N MET A 230 27.59 -2.15 17.32
CA MET A 230 27.09 -1.11 16.43
C MET A 230 25.56 -1.01 16.48
N ILE A 231 24.84 -2.16 16.48
CA ILE A 231 23.37 -2.19 16.54
C ILE A 231 22.87 -1.65 17.87
N ASP A 232 23.57 -1.95 18.96
CA ASP A 232 23.19 -1.51 20.33
C ASP A 232 23.64 -0.07 20.63
N ALA A 233 24.55 0.50 19.84
CA ALA A 233 24.97 1.88 20.00
C ALA A 233 23.76 2.84 19.88
N GLY A 234 23.52 3.60 20.94
CA GLY A 234 22.39 4.55 21.01
C GLY A 234 21.03 3.94 21.35
N ARG A 235 20.98 2.66 21.74
CA ARG A 235 19.76 2.12 22.37
C ARG A 235 19.63 2.67 23.77
N THR A 236 18.68 3.58 23.95
CA THR A 236 18.14 3.88 25.28
C THR A 236 17.33 2.68 25.76
N SER A 237 17.35 2.41 27.06
CA SER A 237 16.57 1.35 27.71
C SER A 237 15.14 1.28 27.16
N PRO A 238 14.54 0.07 27.05
CA PRO A 238 13.19 -0.06 26.54
C PRO A 238 12.27 0.87 27.35
N PRO A 239 11.40 1.64 26.68
CA PRO A 239 10.45 2.47 27.39
C PRO A 239 9.62 1.57 28.30
N VAL A 240 9.54 1.93 29.58
CA VAL A 240 8.59 1.32 30.52
C VAL A 240 7.22 1.32 29.83
N ALA A 241 6.50 0.23 29.90
CA ALA A 241 5.17 0.10 29.28
C ALA A 241 4.26 1.22 29.76
N MET A 242 4.22 2.33 29.04
CA MET A 242 3.46 3.52 29.41
C MET A 242 2.00 3.29 28.98
N LYS A 243 1.09 3.55 29.91
CA LYS A 243 -0.35 3.53 29.60
C LYS A 243 -0.65 4.63 28.58
N ILE A 244 -1.24 4.26 27.44
CA ILE A 244 -1.60 5.20 26.38
C ILE A 244 -2.76 6.09 26.87
N PRO A 245 -2.62 7.43 26.87
CA PRO A 245 -3.67 8.34 27.33
C PRO A 245 -4.72 8.56 26.21
N TRP A 246 -5.50 7.53 25.88
CA TRP A 246 -6.47 7.54 24.77
C TRP A 246 -7.39 8.76 24.77
N SER A 247 -7.88 9.17 25.96
CA SER A 247 -8.79 10.33 26.06
C SER A 247 -8.14 11.66 25.66
N ARG A 248 -6.83 11.82 25.87
CA ARG A 248 -6.08 13.01 25.45
C ARG A 248 -5.73 12.93 23.96
N LEU A 249 -5.28 11.77 23.48
CA LEU A 249 -4.96 11.55 22.07
C LEU A 249 -6.16 11.81 21.17
N LEU A 250 -7.33 11.26 21.50
CA LEU A 250 -8.56 11.43 20.73
C LEU A 250 -9.10 12.87 20.71
N LYS A 251 -8.70 13.71 21.68
CA LYS A 251 -9.00 15.15 21.70
C LYS A 251 -8.00 16.01 20.92
N SER A 252 -6.90 15.43 20.45
CA SER A 252 -5.85 16.16 19.75
C SER A 252 -6.27 16.56 18.34
N LYS A 253 -6.31 17.87 18.06
CA LYS A 253 -6.57 18.40 16.71
C LYS A 253 -5.50 17.96 15.71
N ASN A 254 -4.23 17.86 16.13
CA ASN A 254 -3.14 17.39 15.30
C ASN A 254 -3.32 15.94 14.87
N LEU A 255 -3.82 15.06 15.74
CA LEU A 255 -4.10 13.66 15.40
C LEU A 255 -5.16 13.59 14.28
N TRP A 256 -6.28 14.29 14.45
CA TRP A 256 -7.35 14.27 13.45
C TRP A 256 -6.96 14.93 12.14
N ALA A 257 -6.14 15.98 12.18
CA ALA A 257 -5.58 16.60 10.96
C ALA A 257 -4.66 15.61 10.21
N LEU A 258 -3.82 14.84 10.93
CA LEU A 258 -3.03 13.75 10.34
C LEU A 258 -3.91 12.66 9.73
N CYS A 259 -4.96 12.22 10.44
CA CYS A 259 -5.91 11.23 9.95
C CYS A 259 -6.61 11.73 8.68
N ALA A 260 -7.11 12.96 8.67
CA ALA A 260 -7.77 13.57 7.52
C ALA A 260 -6.82 13.66 6.31
N MET A 261 -5.60 14.15 6.53
CA MET A 261 -4.56 14.23 5.50
C MET A 261 -4.26 12.85 4.90
N TYR A 262 -4.06 11.82 5.74
CA TYR A 262 -3.69 10.50 5.25
C TYR A 262 -4.86 9.76 4.58
N THR A 263 -6.10 10.10 4.97
CA THR A 263 -7.31 9.64 4.28
C THR A 263 -7.34 10.10 2.82
N VAL A 264 -6.93 11.34 2.55
CA VAL A 264 -6.89 11.88 1.17
C VAL A 264 -5.97 11.04 0.29
N THR A 265 -4.75 10.76 0.75
CA THR A 265 -3.81 9.95 -0.04
C THR A 265 -4.36 8.54 -0.29
N ASN A 266 -4.84 7.85 0.74
CA ASN A 266 -5.35 6.50 0.57
C ASN A 266 -6.57 6.44 -0.33
N PHE A 267 -7.53 7.37 -0.16
CA PHE A 267 -8.75 7.41 -0.96
C PHE A 267 -8.44 7.56 -2.45
N CYS A 268 -7.56 8.48 -2.83
CA CYS A 268 -7.22 8.73 -4.23
C CYS A 268 -6.23 7.71 -4.79
N TRP A 269 -5.32 7.19 -3.95
CA TRP A 269 -4.29 6.24 -4.37
C TRP A 269 -4.85 4.86 -4.74
N TYR A 270 -5.93 4.42 -4.08
CA TYR A 270 -6.52 3.11 -4.37
C TYR A 270 -7.08 3.00 -5.80
N PHE A 271 -7.44 4.13 -6.43
CA PHE A 271 -7.75 4.14 -7.85
C PHE A 271 -6.59 3.60 -8.70
N LEU A 272 -5.37 4.08 -8.47
CA LEU A 272 -4.20 3.65 -9.23
C LEU A 272 -3.93 2.15 -9.10
N MET A 273 -4.14 1.61 -7.92
CA MET A 273 -3.81 0.23 -7.63
C MET A 273 -4.87 -0.76 -8.15
N TYR A 274 -6.15 -0.41 -8.00
CA TYR A 274 -7.24 -1.36 -8.25
C TYR A 274 -8.04 -1.09 -9.51
N ASN A 275 -8.08 0.16 -9.97
CA ASN A 275 -8.91 0.52 -11.12
C ASN A 275 -8.08 0.80 -12.37
N LEU A 276 -6.97 1.49 -12.25
CA LEU A 276 -6.18 1.93 -13.39
C LEU A 276 -5.81 0.82 -14.38
N PRO A 277 -5.39 -0.41 -13.96
CA PRO A 277 -5.08 -1.48 -14.90
C PRO A 277 -6.28 -1.87 -15.78
N GLY A 278 -7.48 -1.93 -15.19
CA GLY A 278 -8.71 -2.24 -15.90
C GLY A 278 -9.15 -1.11 -16.83
N GLU A 279 -9.09 0.13 -16.33
CA GLU A 279 -9.49 1.31 -17.10
C GLU A 279 -8.59 1.57 -18.31
N LEU A 280 -7.26 1.39 -18.18
CA LEU A 280 -6.36 1.52 -19.34
C LEU A 280 -6.66 0.47 -20.41
N LYS A 281 -6.95 -0.78 -20.03
CA LYS A 281 -7.33 -1.82 -21.00
C LYS A 281 -8.66 -1.53 -21.70
N LYS A 282 -9.62 -0.99 -20.98
CA LYS A 282 -10.95 -0.63 -21.50
C LYS A 282 -10.85 0.58 -22.44
N GLU A 283 -10.23 1.65 -21.99
CA GLU A 283 -10.14 2.94 -22.70
C GLU A 283 -9.23 2.88 -23.94
N PHE A 284 -8.20 2.03 -23.88
CA PHE A 284 -7.22 1.87 -24.97
C PHE A 284 -7.20 0.44 -25.50
N SER A 285 -8.40 -0.12 -25.77
CA SER A 285 -8.60 -1.51 -26.19
C SER A 285 -7.85 -1.85 -27.49
N GLU A 286 -7.68 -0.90 -28.41
CA GLU A 286 -6.90 -1.08 -29.66
C GLU A 286 -5.44 -1.47 -29.37
N TRP A 287 -4.82 -0.80 -28.39
CA TRP A 287 -3.45 -1.13 -27.97
C TRP A 287 -3.37 -2.54 -27.37
N ASN A 288 -4.41 -2.96 -26.65
CA ASN A 288 -4.45 -4.29 -26.02
C ASN A 288 -4.55 -5.45 -27.03
N ARG A 289 -4.84 -5.18 -28.31
CA ARG A 289 -4.90 -6.20 -29.37
C ARG A 289 -3.54 -6.82 -29.69
N THR A 290 -2.45 -6.09 -29.51
CA THR A 290 -1.09 -6.57 -29.76
C THR A 290 -0.41 -7.00 -28.44
N ALA A 291 0.53 -7.95 -28.54
CA ALA A 291 1.32 -8.39 -27.38
C ALA A 291 2.11 -7.24 -26.77
N GLY A 292 2.79 -6.45 -27.61
CA GLY A 292 3.55 -5.28 -27.17
C GLY A 292 2.67 -4.20 -26.52
N GLY A 293 1.48 -3.96 -27.08
CA GLY A 293 0.53 -3.00 -26.53
C GLY A 293 -0.04 -3.45 -25.17
N ALA A 294 -0.34 -4.74 -25.00
CA ALA A 294 -0.78 -5.28 -23.71
C ALA A 294 0.29 -5.12 -22.61
N LEU A 295 1.56 -5.39 -22.94
CA LEU A 295 2.68 -5.16 -22.02
C LEU A 295 2.85 -3.67 -21.70
N LEU A 296 2.72 -2.80 -22.71
CA LEU A 296 2.80 -1.34 -22.51
C LEU A 296 1.69 -0.84 -21.58
N LEU A 297 0.44 -1.23 -21.79
CA LEU A 297 -0.68 -0.84 -20.92
C LEU A 297 -0.48 -1.35 -19.49
N ALA A 298 0.00 -2.58 -19.33
CA ALA A 298 0.32 -3.15 -18.03
C ALA A 298 1.46 -2.38 -17.33
N LEU A 299 2.51 -2.03 -18.05
CA LEU A 299 3.61 -1.22 -17.54
C LEU A 299 3.13 0.19 -17.15
N LEU A 300 2.39 0.87 -18.02
CA LEU A 300 1.87 2.22 -17.76
C LEU A 300 0.93 2.25 -16.56
N SER A 301 0.16 1.20 -16.32
CA SER A 301 -0.71 1.11 -15.13
C SER A 301 0.10 1.03 -13.82
N GLY A 302 1.29 0.46 -13.86
CA GLY A 302 2.18 0.36 -12.71
C GLY A 302 3.14 1.56 -12.54
N MET A 303 3.38 2.32 -13.60
CA MET A 303 4.34 3.44 -13.59
C MET A 303 4.06 4.51 -12.51
N PRO A 304 2.81 4.86 -12.16
CA PRO A 304 2.55 5.78 -11.06
C PRO A 304 3.19 5.35 -9.73
N LEU A 305 3.19 4.05 -9.43
CA LEU A 305 3.83 3.51 -8.23
C LEU A 305 5.36 3.49 -8.37
N ILE A 306 5.87 3.09 -9.53
CA ILE A 306 7.31 3.03 -9.78
C ILE A 306 7.93 4.43 -9.69
N ILE A 307 7.33 5.41 -10.32
CA ILE A 307 7.81 6.80 -10.28
C ILE A 307 7.50 7.45 -8.92
N GLY A 308 6.44 7.02 -8.24
CA GLY A 308 6.12 7.40 -6.86
C GLY A 308 7.26 7.14 -5.86
N MET A 309 8.12 6.11 -6.09
CA MET A 309 9.32 5.89 -5.28
C MET A 309 10.22 7.14 -5.23
N LEU A 310 10.40 7.81 -6.38
CA LEU A 310 11.19 9.05 -6.46
C LEU A 310 10.50 10.19 -5.71
N GLY A 311 9.17 10.26 -5.77
CA GLY A 311 8.37 11.20 -5.00
C GLY A 311 8.59 11.03 -3.49
N CYS A 312 8.54 9.80 -3.01
CA CYS A 312 8.78 9.48 -1.60
C CYS A 312 10.17 9.94 -1.12
N LEU A 313 11.22 9.66 -1.91
CA LEU A 313 12.59 10.07 -1.60
C LEU A 313 12.73 11.60 -1.60
N LEU A 314 12.27 12.26 -2.66
CA LEU A 314 12.37 13.71 -2.80
C LEU A 314 11.58 14.46 -1.75
N GLY A 315 10.38 13.97 -1.38
CA GLY A 315 9.57 14.56 -0.31
C GLY A 315 10.29 14.56 1.05
N GLY A 316 10.96 13.46 1.37
CA GLY A 316 11.80 13.36 2.59
C GLY A 316 12.97 14.33 2.55
N LEU A 317 13.76 14.31 1.46
CA LEU A 317 14.92 15.19 1.29
C LEU A 317 14.53 16.67 1.34
N MET A 318 13.42 17.04 0.69
CA MET A 318 12.90 18.40 0.68
C MET A 318 12.47 18.84 2.07
N SER A 319 11.75 17.99 2.81
CA SER A 319 11.33 18.26 4.19
C SER A 319 12.53 18.50 5.10
N ASP A 320 13.54 17.61 5.06
CA ASP A 320 14.72 17.72 5.89
C ASP A 320 15.60 18.91 5.50
N ALA A 321 15.69 19.25 4.21
CA ALA A 321 16.42 20.43 3.74
C ALA A 321 15.79 21.73 4.24
N ILE A 322 14.45 21.83 4.22
CA ILE A 322 13.74 23.00 4.76
C ILE A 322 13.99 23.12 6.26
N ILE A 323 13.85 22.02 7.02
CA ILE A 323 14.09 22.03 8.48
C ILE A 323 15.52 22.43 8.80
N ARG A 324 16.53 21.90 8.09
CA ARG A 324 17.94 22.27 8.30
C ARG A 324 18.22 23.73 8.02
N ARG A 325 17.55 24.33 7.01
CA ARG A 325 17.77 25.74 6.64
C ARG A 325 17.02 26.73 7.50
N THR A 326 15.82 26.37 7.97
CA THR A 326 14.92 27.30 8.66
C THR A 326 14.80 27.04 10.16
N GLY A 327 15.17 25.84 10.63
CA GLY A 327 14.90 25.38 12.01
C GLY A 327 13.42 25.07 12.28
N ASP A 328 12.52 25.32 11.32
CA ASP A 328 11.07 25.21 11.50
C ASP A 328 10.53 23.84 11.05
N ARG A 329 10.23 22.97 12.03
CA ARG A 329 9.65 21.64 11.76
C ARG A 329 8.24 21.71 11.19
N LYS A 330 7.44 22.69 11.61
CA LYS A 330 6.07 22.84 11.15
C LYS A 330 5.99 23.06 9.65
N TRP A 331 6.70 24.08 9.14
CA TRP A 331 6.74 24.38 7.72
C TRP A 331 7.56 23.37 6.91
N GLY A 332 8.61 22.80 7.53
CA GLY A 332 9.38 21.74 6.89
C GLY A 332 8.57 20.49 6.53
N ARG A 333 7.57 20.14 7.37
CA ARG A 333 6.64 19.03 7.06
C ARG A 333 5.51 19.46 6.14
N ARG A 334 5.00 20.69 6.25
CA ARG A 334 3.86 21.21 5.48
C ARG A 334 4.16 21.40 4.00
N TRP A 335 5.29 22.04 3.65
CA TRP A 335 5.59 22.40 2.28
C TRP A 335 5.57 21.23 1.30
N PRO A 336 6.31 20.12 1.53
CA PRO A 336 6.23 18.97 0.62
C PRO A 336 4.82 18.40 0.50
N GLY A 337 4.09 18.38 1.62
CA GLY A 337 2.72 17.89 1.67
C GLY A 337 1.76 18.73 0.84
N MET A 338 1.79 20.03 0.99
CA MET A 338 0.93 20.96 0.25
C MET A 338 1.25 20.95 -1.24
N ILE A 339 2.53 20.98 -1.61
CA ILE A 339 2.98 20.93 -3.00
C ILE A 339 2.55 19.61 -3.63
N GLY A 340 2.82 18.48 -2.95
CA GLY A 340 2.46 17.15 -3.44
C GLY A 340 0.96 17.03 -3.73
N TYR A 341 0.13 17.39 -2.78
CA TYR A 341 -1.33 17.33 -2.95
C TYR A 341 -1.87 18.35 -3.95
N GLY A 342 -1.37 19.57 -3.94
CA GLY A 342 -1.79 20.59 -4.91
C GLY A 342 -1.52 20.15 -6.34
N LEU A 343 -0.30 19.65 -6.60
CA LEU A 343 0.08 19.15 -7.91
C LEU A 343 -0.65 17.85 -8.28
N ALA A 344 -0.89 16.92 -7.34
CA ALA A 344 -1.66 15.71 -7.59
C ALA A 344 -3.10 16.02 -8.00
N GLY A 345 -3.75 16.98 -7.34
CA GLY A 345 -5.08 17.47 -7.74
C GLY A 345 -5.10 18.06 -9.14
N VAL A 346 -4.12 18.89 -9.48
CA VAL A 346 -3.95 19.45 -10.84
C VAL A 346 -3.75 18.32 -11.86
N CYS A 347 -2.92 17.32 -11.55
CA CYS A 347 -2.69 16.19 -12.46
C CYS A 347 -3.96 15.39 -12.74
N TYR A 348 -4.83 15.17 -11.75
CA TYR A 348 -6.13 14.54 -11.99
C TYR A 348 -7.03 15.36 -12.91
N LEU A 349 -7.08 16.68 -12.74
CA LEU A 349 -7.84 17.56 -13.65
C LEU A 349 -7.27 17.52 -15.07
N LEU A 350 -5.94 17.52 -15.21
CA LEU A 350 -5.29 17.42 -16.51
C LEU A 350 -5.51 16.05 -17.16
N ALA A 351 -5.50 14.96 -16.39
CA ALA A 351 -5.85 13.63 -16.90
C ALA A 351 -7.31 13.58 -17.38
N ALA A 352 -8.25 14.17 -16.62
CA ALA A 352 -9.63 14.27 -17.01
C ALA A 352 -9.82 15.08 -18.30
N THR A 353 -9.20 16.26 -18.38
CA THR A 353 -9.30 17.14 -19.56
C THR A 353 -8.58 16.56 -20.79
N SER A 354 -7.51 15.82 -20.61
CA SER A 354 -6.81 15.15 -21.72
C SER A 354 -7.72 14.18 -22.48
N LYS A 355 -8.61 13.48 -21.78
CA LYS A 355 -9.62 12.60 -22.41
C LYS A 355 -10.69 13.37 -23.19
N MET A 356 -10.91 14.65 -22.89
CA MET A 356 -11.86 15.50 -23.62
C MET A 356 -11.21 16.10 -24.88
N ILE A 357 -9.92 16.46 -24.81
CA ILE A 357 -9.19 17.16 -25.90
C ILE A 357 -8.59 16.16 -26.89
N ALA A 358 -8.04 15.05 -26.37
CA ALA A 358 -7.35 14.03 -27.16
C ALA A 358 -7.70 12.63 -26.61
N PRO A 359 -8.93 12.11 -26.85
CA PRO A 359 -9.43 10.89 -26.21
C PRO A 359 -8.56 9.67 -26.47
N ASP A 360 -7.93 9.58 -27.64
CA ASP A 360 -7.11 8.44 -28.06
C ASP A 360 -5.64 8.57 -27.68
N ASN A 361 -5.25 9.69 -27.04
CA ASN A 361 -3.86 9.91 -26.67
C ASN A 361 -3.52 9.25 -25.33
N LEU A 362 -3.10 7.97 -25.42
CA LEU A 362 -2.65 7.17 -24.27
C LEU A 362 -1.54 7.86 -23.47
N TRP A 363 -0.56 8.46 -24.15
CA TRP A 363 0.64 9.02 -23.51
C TRP A 363 0.31 10.24 -22.65
N LEU A 364 -0.59 11.09 -23.13
CA LEU A 364 -1.02 12.28 -22.40
C LEU A 364 -1.81 11.89 -21.15
N PHE A 365 -2.75 10.99 -21.29
CA PHE A 365 -3.57 10.48 -20.18
C PHE A 365 -2.71 9.75 -19.12
N ALA A 366 -1.94 8.76 -19.55
CA ALA A 366 -1.08 7.99 -18.65
C ALA A 366 0.01 8.87 -18.02
N GLY A 367 0.60 9.81 -18.77
CA GLY A 367 1.61 10.74 -18.29
C GLY A 367 1.14 11.58 -17.11
N PHE A 368 -0.07 12.12 -17.17
CA PHE A 368 -0.63 12.87 -16.03
C PHE A 368 -0.90 11.98 -14.82
N LEU A 369 -1.34 10.74 -15.00
CA LEU A 369 -1.53 9.80 -13.90
C LEU A 369 -0.21 9.32 -13.28
N ILE A 370 0.84 9.15 -14.08
CA ILE A 370 2.20 8.86 -13.60
C ILE A 370 2.73 10.03 -12.76
N LEU A 371 2.59 11.24 -13.26
CA LEU A 371 3.00 12.45 -12.53
C LEU A 371 2.19 12.64 -11.26
N MET A 372 0.89 12.32 -11.29
CA MET A 372 0.04 12.35 -10.10
C MET A 372 0.54 11.36 -9.04
N GLY A 373 0.93 10.14 -9.43
CA GLY A 373 1.51 9.15 -8.51
C GLY A 373 2.79 9.67 -7.84
N PHE A 374 3.68 10.31 -8.60
CA PHE A 374 4.86 10.99 -8.06
C PHE A 374 4.50 12.08 -7.05
N CYS A 375 3.55 12.96 -7.41
CA CYS A 375 3.12 14.05 -6.55
C CYS A 375 2.44 13.55 -5.27
N ASN A 376 1.61 12.50 -5.39
CA ASN A 376 1.01 11.85 -4.22
C ASN A 376 2.07 11.31 -3.26
N ASP A 377 3.11 10.67 -3.76
CA ASP A 377 4.11 10.03 -2.91
C ASP A 377 5.14 11.01 -2.32
N LEU A 378 5.18 12.27 -2.77
CA LEU A 378 5.94 13.35 -2.10
C LEU A 378 5.57 13.52 -0.63
N ILE A 379 4.34 13.17 -0.25
CA ILE A 379 3.87 13.31 1.13
C ILE A 379 4.28 12.16 2.04
N MET A 380 4.69 11.02 1.49
CA MET A 380 4.85 9.79 2.28
C MET A 380 5.86 9.96 3.42
N ALA A 381 7.09 10.39 3.14
CA ALA A 381 8.09 10.59 4.18
C ALA A 381 7.72 11.73 5.15
N PRO A 382 7.28 12.92 4.69
CA PRO A 382 6.84 14.00 5.59
C PRO A 382 5.66 13.62 6.50
N SER A 383 4.67 12.86 6.01
CA SER A 383 3.49 12.49 6.80
C SER A 383 3.85 11.55 7.96
N TRP A 384 4.65 10.52 7.71
CA TRP A 384 5.11 9.61 8.74
C TRP A 384 6.05 10.30 9.74
N ALA A 385 6.91 11.21 9.26
CA ALA A 385 7.77 12.00 10.12
C ALA A 385 6.95 12.98 10.99
N ALA A 386 5.93 13.63 10.44
CA ALA A 386 5.01 14.47 11.21
C ALA A 386 4.26 13.66 12.28
N ALA A 387 3.81 12.44 11.96
CA ALA A 387 3.18 11.55 12.93
C ALA A 387 4.13 11.17 14.07
N GLN A 388 5.43 10.97 13.80
CA GLN A 388 6.44 10.72 14.80
C GLN A 388 6.74 11.98 15.63
N ASP A 389 6.89 13.14 14.99
CA ASP A 389 7.15 14.43 15.66
C ASP A 389 6.00 14.79 16.63
N ILE A 390 4.74 14.58 16.21
CA ILE A 390 3.52 14.85 16.99
C ILE A 390 3.31 13.77 18.07
N GLY A 391 3.58 12.51 17.74
CA GLY A 391 3.36 11.38 18.63
C GLY A 391 4.39 11.26 19.74
N ARG A 392 5.64 11.66 19.49
CA ARG A 392 6.78 11.49 20.42
C ARG A 392 6.82 10.08 21.00
N GLU A 393 6.62 9.93 22.30
CA GLU A 393 6.58 8.65 23.01
C GLU A 393 5.46 7.72 22.54
N TYR A 394 4.36 8.29 22.02
CA TYR A 394 3.21 7.61 21.45
C TYR A 394 3.25 7.56 19.90
N SER A 395 4.42 7.73 19.30
CA SER A 395 4.56 7.82 17.83
C SER A 395 4.00 6.61 17.09
N ALA A 396 4.15 5.41 17.62
CA ALA A 396 3.58 4.19 17.05
C ALA A 396 2.06 4.23 17.05
N THR A 397 1.44 4.65 18.14
CA THR A 397 -0.03 4.78 18.27
C THR A 397 -0.58 5.86 17.35
N VAL A 398 0.07 7.03 17.27
CA VAL A 398 -0.34 8.14 16.41
C VAL A 398 -0.21 7.75 14.93
N SER A 399 0.90 7.13 14.53
CA SER A 399 1.09 6.63 13.17
C SER A 399 0.10 5.51 12.82
N GLY A 400 -0.16 4.60 13.76
CA GLY A 400 -1.15 3.53 13.61
C GLY A 400 -2.57 4.07 13.44
N ALA A 401 -2.97 5.06 14.25
CA ALA A 401 -4.27 5.72 14.13
C ALA A 401 -4.44 6.44 12.78
N MET A 402 -3.40 7.17 12.35
CA MET A 402 -3.35 7.82 11.03
C MET A 402 -3.57 6.81 9.90
N ASN A 403 -2.83 5.70 9.93
CA ASN A 403 -2.90 4.67 8.89
C ASN A 403 -4.24 3.92 8.93
N MET A 404 -4.73 3.54 10.12
CA MET A 404 -6.01 2.85 10.30
C MET A 404 -7.19 3.68 9.74
N VAL A 405 -7.29 4.96 10.12
CA VAL A 405 -8.38 5.85 9.66
C VAL A 405 -8.28 6.07 8.15
N GLY A 406 -7.06 6.28 7.64
CA GLY A 406 -6.82 6.45 6.21
C GLY A 406 -7.24 5.23 5.39
N ASN A 407 -6.89 4.01 5.83
CA ASN A 407 -7.28 2.77 5.16
C ASN A 407 -8.80 2.51 5.28
N LEU A 408 -9.39 2.78 6.45
CA LEU A 408 -10.81 2.56 6.68
C LEU A 408 -11.67 3.40 5.73
N ILE A 409 -11.38 4.70 5.59
CA ILE A 409 -12.11 5.58 4.67
C ILE A 409 -11.69 5.31 3.22
N GLY A 410 -10.42 5.02 2.96
CA GLY A 410 -9.93 4.61 1.66
C GLY A 410 -10.64 3.36 1.11
N SER A 411 -11.11 2.46 1.98
CA SER A 411 -11.79 1.22 1.59
C SER A 411 -13.05 1.44 0.73
N VAL A 412 -13.70 2.57 0.86
CA VAL A 412 -14.91 2.90 0.08
C VAL A 412 -14.62 3.62 -1.24
N SER A 413 -13.35 3.97 -1.51
CA SER A 413 -12.95 4.73 -2.71
C SER A 413 -13.37 4.05 -4.01
N GLY A 414 -13.18 2.74 -4.11
CA GLY A 414 -13.55 1.98 -5.31
C GLY A 414 -15.06 1.96 -5.55
N ILE A 415 -15.85 1.85 -4.47
CA ILE A 415 -17.32 1.89 -4.56
C ILE A 415 -17.77 3.28 -5.03
N VAL A 416 -17.18 4.34 -4.48
CA VAL A 416 -17.49 5.73 -4.87
C VAL A 416 -17.12 5.95 -6.34
N PHE A 417 -15.94 5.51 -6.78
CA PHE A 417 -15.51 5.59 -8.18
C PHE A 417 -16.54 4.95 -9.11
N THR A 418 -16.85 3.68 -8.87
CA THR A 418 -17.75 2.93 -9.77
C THR A 418 -19.16 3.52 -9.80
N ASN A 419 -19.69 3.96 -8.65
CA ASN A 419 -21.00 4.61 -8.62
C ASN A 419 -21.02 5.93 -9.39
N LEU A 420 -19.98 6.77 -9.27
CA LEU A 420 -19.87 8.01 -10.01
C LEU A 420 -19.78 7.73 -11.53
N VAL A 421 -18.95 6.77 -11.95
CA VAL A 421 -18.84 6.40 -13.36
C VAL A 421 -20.19 5.91 -13.88
N MET A 422 -20.83 4.93 -13.21
CA MET A 422 -22.12 4.38 -13.64
C MET A 422 -23.25 5.43 -13.66
N LEU A 423 -23.24 6.36 -12.68
CA LEU A 423 -24.26 7.39 -12.59
C LEU A 423 -24.18 8.35 -13.77
N TYR A 424 -22.98 8.86 -14.08
CA TYR A 424 -22.79 9.91 -15.08
C TYR A 424 -22.56 9.38 -16.51
N ASP A 425 -22.35 8.09 -16.68
CA ASP A 425 -22.32 7.45 -18.01
C ASP A 425 -23.71 7.07 -18.54
N LYS A 426 -24.77 7.22 -17.73
CA LYS A 426 -26.14 6.98 -18.17
C LYS A 426 -26.60 8.05 -19.16
N PRO A 427 -27.32 7.65 -20.25
CA PRO A 427 -27.86 8.60 -21.25
C PRO A 427 -28.81 9.66 -20.66
N GLU A 428 -29.45 9.36 -19.51
CA GLU A 428 -30.43 10.22 -18.83
C GLU A 428 -29.84 11.55 -18.34
N TYR A 429 -28.53 11.63 -18.09
CA TYR A 429 -27.85 12.84 -17.66
C TYR A 429 -27.42 13.79 -18.80
N GLY A 430 -27.83 13.47 -20.04
CA GLY A 430 -27.78 14.32 -21.20
C GLY A 430 -26.39 14.67 -21.71
N THR A 431 -26.35 15.68 -22.61
CA THR A 431 -25.13 16.09 -23.32
C THR A 431 -24.06 16.76 -22.47
N VAL A 432 -24.38 17.18 -21.23
CA VAL A 432 -23.42 17.87 -20.35
C VAL A 432 -22.54 16.92 -19.63
N PHE A 433 -23.08 15.77 -19.15
CA PHE A 433 -22.34 14.78 -18.34
C PHE A 433 -22.37 13.36 -18.93
N GLY A 434 -23.18 13.10 -19.96
CA GLY A 434 -23.27 11.78 -20.56
C GLY A 434 -21.94 11.30 -21.14
N GLY A 435 -21.51 10.09 -20.77
CA GLY A 435 -20.24 9.53 -21.15
C GLY A 435 -19.00 10.17 -20.47
N ARG A 436 -19.19 10.94 -19.41
CA ARG A 436 -18.12 11.67 -18.70
C ARG A 436 -17.94 11.25 -17.24
N GLY A 437 -18.39 10.06 -16.88
CA GLY A 437 -18.30 9.57 -15.50
C GLY A 437 -16.88 9.57 -14.95
N MET A 438 -15.88 9.20 -15.75
CA MET A 438 -14.47 9.24 -15.38
C MET A 438 -13.99 10.69 -15.14
N PHE A 439 -14.42 11.67 -15.97
CA PHE A 439 -14.10 13.09 -15.76
C PHE A 439 -14.61 13.57 -14.42
N ILE A 440 -15.88 13.29 -14.10
CA ILE A 440 -16.49 13.69 -12.83
C ILE A 440 -15.73 13.06 -11.65
N CYS A 441 -15.37 11.79 -11.76
CA CYS A 441 -14.62 11.11 -10.72
C CYS A 441 -13.25 11.75 -10.47
N PHE A 442 -12.51 12.07 -11.52
CA PHE A 442 -11.22 12.73 -11.41
C PHE A 442 -11.34 14.16 -10.88
N ALA A 443 -12.40 14.88 -11.22
CA ALA A 443 -12.69 16.18 -10.62
C ALA A 443 -12.96 16.07 -9.11
N VAL A 444 -13.71 15.05 -8.69
CA VAL A 444 -13.93 14.75 -7.26
C VAL A 444 -12.60 14.43 -6.55
N TYR A 445 -11.75 13.60 -7.15
CA TYR A 445 -10.42 13.32 -6.59
C TYR A 445 -9.55 14.56 -6.47
N ALA A 446 -9.60 15.47 -7.46
CA ALA A 446 -8.89 16.74 -7.39
C ALA A 446 -9.38 17.60 -6.23
N VAL A 447 -10.69 17.71 -6.02
CA VAL A 447 -11.29 18.45 -4.88
C VAL A 447 -10.83 17.82 -3.56
N ILE A 448 -10.81 16.48 -3.45
CA ILE A 448 -10.32 15.78 -2.26
C ILE A 448 -8.85 16.11 -2.00
N TYR A 449 -8.00 16.16 -3.04
CA TYR A 449 -6.59 16.57 -2.88
C TYR A 449 -6.45 18.02 -2.42
N PHE A 450 -7.24 18.95 -2.95
CA PHE A 450 -7.22 20.33 -2.48
C PHE A 450 -7.69 20.46 -1.04
N PHE A 451 -8.67 19.65 -0.61
CA PHE A 451 -8.99 19.52 0.81
C PHE A 451 -7.81 18.97 1.63
N GLY A 452 -7.04 18.05 1.06
CA GLY A 452 -5.80 17.55 1.67
C GLY A 452 -4.75 18.66 1.88
N VAL A 453 -4.63 19.64 0.98
CA VAL A 453 -3.77 20.81 1.18
C VAL A 453 -4.21 21.60 2.43
N VAL A 454 -5.52 21.79 2.62
CA VAL A 454 -6.06 22.43 3.82
C VAL A 454 -5.75 21.61 5.08
N SER A 455 -5.85 20.28 5.00
CA SER A 455 -5.49 19.39 6.11
C SER A 455 -4.02 19.54 6.51
N TRP A 456 -3.11 19.70 5.56
CA TRP A 456 -1.70 19.97 5.84
C TRP A 456 -1.49 21.31 6.57
N LEU A 457 -2.26 22.35 6.25
CA LEU A 457 -2.22 23.62 6.98
C LEU A 457 -2.66 23.50 8.44
N MET A 458 -3.47 22.51 8.78
CA MET A 458 -3.93 22.26 10.14
C MET A 458 -2.89 21.47 10.97
N ILE A 459 -1.96 20.74 10.34
CA ILE A 459 -0.94 19.95 11.02
C ILE A 459 0.15 20.86 11.60
N ASP A 460 0.47 20.71 12.89
CA ASP A 460 1.57 21.41 13.54
C ASP A 460 2.56 20.40 14.16
N ALA A 461 3.58 20.04 13.38
CA ALA A 461 4.60 19.07 13.78
C ALA A 461 5.54 19.56 14.91
N SER A 462 5.45 20.83 15.31
CA SER A 462 6.19 21.36 16.46
C SER A 462 5.50 21.06 17.79
N LYS A 463 4.18 20.75 17.77
CA LYS A 463 3.35 20.54 18.97
C LYS A 463 3.00 19.05 19.11
N PRO A 464 3.28 18.44 20.28
CA PRO A 464 2.90 17.05 20.52
C PRO A 464 1.38 16.88 20.62
N ALA A 465 0.90 15.67 20.30
CA ALA A 465 -0.51 15.31 20.47
C ALA A 465 -0.94 15.28 21.94
N VAL A 466 0.00 14.97 22.81
CA VAL A 466 -0.16 14.97 24.28
C VAL A 466 1.06 15.65 24.86
N GLU A 467 0.85 16.70 25.64
CA GLU A 467 1.92 17.31 26.43
C GLU A 467 2.38 16.33 27.51
N SER A 468 3.68 16.17 27.66
CA SER A 468 4.25 15.39 28.77
C SER A 468 3.80 15.98 30.11
N PRO A 469 3.45 15.14 31.08
CA PRO A 469 3.02 15.61 32.41
C PRO A 469 4.10 16.40 33.12
#